data_6cb468293074e600a7ee63b30e8549e7
#
_entry.id   6cb468293074e600a7ee63b30e8549e7
#
_cell.length_a   1.000
_cell.length_b   1.000
_cell.length_c   1.000
_cell.angle_alpha   90.00
_cell.angle_beta   90.00
_cell.angle_gamma   90.00
#
_symmetry.space_group_name_H-M   'P 1'
#
loop_
_entity.id
_entity.type
_entity.pdbx_description
1 polymer ?
#
loop_
_entity_poly.entity_id
_entity_poly.type
_entity_poly.pdbx_seq_one_letter_code
_entity_poly.pdbx_strand_id
1 'polypeptide(L)'
;MGVFQNHLMGAAAAAAAGGGDFYTHQIEQSCRFDRASSSYLNRTLGTPTNVDKGTFSFWFKRGQISLDMQIIHTSDGGGINWIFNSSDDTMTMSVASGSDAGNSDARFRDTAGFLHFVMAVDTTQGSNNDRVKGYLNGSQLSGFNG
;
A
#
# COMPACT_ATOMS: atom_id res chain seq x y z
N MET A 1 44.43 7.48 -19.11
CA MET A 1 43.35 6.55 -18.64
C MET A 1 43.11 6.77 -17.16
N GLY A 2 42.50 7.86 -16.75
CA GLY A 2 42.42 8.20 -15.32
C GLY A 2 41.39 9.27 -14.96
N VAL A 3 40.62 9.80 -15.93
CA VAL A 3 39.75 10.94 -15.68
C VAL A 3 38.32 10.53 -15.24
N PHE A 4 37.89 9.31 -15.55
CA PHE A 4 36.52 8.86 -15.25
C PHE A 4 36.32 8.33 -13.82
N GLN A 5 37.37 7.90 -13.13
CA GLN A 5 37.24 7.38 -11.76
C GLN A 5 37.05 8.48 -10.72
N ASN A 6 37.56 9.69 -10.95
CA ASN A 6 37.44 10.77 -9.95
C ASN A 6 36.05 11.43 -9.89
N HIS A 7 35.24 11.32 -10.96
CA HIS A 7 33.90 11.88 -10.94
C HIS A 7 32.88 11.02 -10.19
N LEU A 8 33.06 9.69 -10.20
CA LEU A 8 32.17 8.80 -9.44
C LEU A 8 32.43 8.88 -7.93
N MET A 9 33.68 9.05 -7.51
CA MET A 9 34.01 9.17 -6.10
C MET A 9 33.57 10.54 -5.50
N GLY A 10 33.57 11.59 -6.33
CA GLY A 10 33.09 12.90 -5.88
C GLY A 10 31.57 12.95 -5.65
N ALA A 11 30.78 12.25 -6.45
CA ALA A 11 29.34 12.19 -6.26
C ALA A 11 28.94 11.38 -5.03
N ALA A 12 29.66 10.28 -4.73
CA ALA A 12 29.42 9.48 -3.53
C ALA A 12 29.85 10.20 -2.25
N ALA A 13 30.93 10.98 -2.29
CA ALA A 13 31.40 11.77 -1.14
C ALA A 13 30.50 13.00 -0.86
N ALA A 14 29.91 13.60 -1.89
CA ALA A 14 28.96 14.70 -1.72
C ALA A 14 27.63 14.24 -1.12
N ALA A 15 27.21 12.99 -1.36
CA ALA A 15 26.05 12.40 -0.72
C ALA A 15 26.28 12.08 0.78
N ALA A 16 27.55 11.89 1.19
CA ALA A 16 27.93 11.65 2.60
C ALA A 16 28.18 12.93 3.39
N ALA A 17 28.39 14.08 2.72
CA ALA A 17 28.69 15.36 3.34
C ALA A 17 27.48 16.29 3.31
N GLY A 18 26.42 15.97 4.08
CA GLY A 18 25.44 16.93 4.55
C GLY A 18 24.57 17.61 3.50
N GLY A 19 24.09 16.87 2.51
CA GLY A 19 22.83 17.21 1.87
C GLY A 19 21.74 17.01 2.90
N GLY A 20 21.12 18.09 3.40
CA GLY A 20 20.06 18.01 4.39
C GLY A 20 19.05 16.94 3.96
N ASP A 21 18.68 16.05 4.88
CA ASP A 21 17.76 14.95 4.64
C ASP A 21 16.52 15.51 3.94
N PHE A 22 16.39 15.22 2.66
CA PHE A 22 15.22 15.61 1.89
C PHE A 22 13.96 15.00 2.52
N TYR A 23 14.13 13.90 3.24
CA TYR A 23 13.11 13.26 4.07
C TYR A 23 13.59 13.22 5.51
N THR A 24 12.85 13.85 6.40
CA THR A 24 13.08 13.80 7.86
C THR A 24 12.80 12.42 8.44
N HIS A 25 12.21 11.54 7.65
CA HIS A 25 11.87 10.17 8.04
C HIS A 25 12.39 9.19 7.00
N GLN A 26 13.33 8.35 7.39
CA GLN A 26 13.87 7.29 6.54
C GLN A 26 13.27 5.95 6.94
N ILE A 27 12.88 5.15 5.96
CA ILE A 27 12.45 3.76 6.17
C ILE A 27 13.67 2.88 5.97
N GLU A 28 14.25 2.42 7.07
CA GLU A 28 15.49 1.63 7.05
C GLU A 28 15.25 0.14 6.77
N GLN A 29 14.02 -0.33 6.90
CA GLN A 29 13.69 -1.75 6.80
C GLN A 29 12.46 -1.98 5.93
N SER A 30 12.46 -3.10 5.21
CA SER A 30 11.32 -3.57 4.44
C SER A 30 11.12 -5.07 4.63
N CYS A 31 9.87 -5.53 4.49
CA CYS A 31 9.52 -6.94 4.50
C CYS A 31 9.26 -7.42 3.08
N ARG A 32 9.83 -8.56 2.71
CA ARG A 32 9.48 -9.28 1.48
C ARG A 32 8.57 -10.44 1.85
N PHE A 33 7.44 -10.52 1.16
CA PHE A 33 6.51 -11.63 1.29
C PHE A 33 6.72 -12.58 0.11
N ASP A 34 6.98 -13.84 0.42
CA ASP A 34 7.14 -14.89 -0.57
C ASP A 34 5.91 -15.80 -0.56
N ARG A 35 5.28 -15.93 -1.72
CA ARG A 35 4.10 -16.78 -1.89
C ARG A 35 4.39 -18.26 -1.65
N ALA A 36 5.56 -18.74 -2.05
CA ALA A 36 5.92 -20.16 -1.91
C ALA A 36 6.02 -20.58 -0.44
N SER A 37 6.40 -19.64 0.43
CA SER A 37 6.49 -19.85 1.88
C SER A 37 5.26 -19.37 2.65
N SER A 38 4.20 -18.92 1.97
CA SER A 38 2.99 -18.38 2.59
C SER A 38 3.30 -17.32 3.65
N SER A 39 4.25 -16.42 3.35
CA SER A 39 4.71 -15.41 4.29
C SER A 39 3.61 -14.40 4.60
N TYR A 40 3.41 -14.12 5.88
CA TYR A 40 2.45 -13.12 6.34
C TYR A 40 2.89 -12.45 7.63
N LEU A 41 2.35 -11.28 7.92
CA LEU A 41 2.44 -10.63 9.22
C LEU A 41 1.09 -10.79 9.94
N ASN A 42 1.15 -11.09 11.23
CA ASN A 42 -0.02 -11.20 12.08
C ASN A 42 0.10 -10.23 13.25
N ARG A 43 -1.00 -9.59 13.59
CA ARG A 43 -1.12 -8.72 14.75
C ARG A 43 -2.50 -8.84 15.37
N THR A 44 -2.53 -9.07 16.66
CA THR A 44 -3.76 -8.90 17.44
C THR A 44 -3.90 -7.42 17.77
N LEU A 45 -4.99 -6.82 17.34
CA LEU A 45 -5.30 -5.43 17.65
C LEU A 45 -5.84 -5.32 19.07
N GLY A 46 -5.49 -4.24 19.77
CA GLY A 46 -6.12 -3.88 21.03
C GLY A 46 -7.50 -3.26 20.83
N THR A 47 -8.12 -2.81 21.91
CA THR A 47 -9.41 -2.09 21.84
C THR A 47 -9.22 -0.81 21.02
N PRO A 48 -9.95 -0.61 19.92
CA PRO A 48 -9.83 0.59 19.11
C PRO A 48 -10.42 1.80 19.86
N THR A 49 -9.86 2.97 19.61
CA THR A 49 -10.41 4.25 20.09
C THR A 49 -11.68 4.66 19.34
N ASN A 50 -11.83 4.17 18.12
CA ASN A 50 -13.03 4.33 17.30
C ASN A 50 -13.21 3.04 16.49
N VAL A 51 -14.42 2.47 16.55
CA VAL A 51 -14.76 1.23 15.84
C VAL A 51 -15.23 1.47 14.40
N ASP A 52 -15.62 2.71 14.09
CA ASP A 52 -16.24 3.08 12.82
C ASP A 52 -15.27 3.72 11.84
N LYS A 53 -14.10 4.17 12.32
CA LYS A 53 -13.13 4.92 11.52
C LYS A 53 -11.75 4.36 11.66
N GLY A 54 -11.05 4.28 10.52
CA GLY A 54 -9.66 3.83 10.49
C GLY A 54 -8.92 4.34 9.27
N THR A 55 -7.60 4.38 9.38
CA THR A 55 -6.72 4.70 8.27
C THR A 55 -5.59 3.71 8.23
N PHE A 56 -5.29 3.22 7.03
CA PHE A 56 -4.12 2.39 6.76
C PHE A 56 -3.22 3.15 5.79
N SER A 57 -1.93 3.16 6.05
CA SER A 57 -0.94 3.82 5.21
C SER A 57 0.31 2.96 5.15
N PHE A 58 0.76 2.66 3.94
CA PHE A 58 1.96 1.85 3.75
C PHE A 58 2.57 2.05 2.35
N TRP A 59 3.86 1.78 2.26
CA TRP A 59 4.57 1.68 1.00
C TRP A 59 4.66 0.23 0.60
N PHE A 60 4.41 -0.05 -0.67
CA PHE A 60 4.54 -1.40 -1.21
C PHE A 60 5.12 -1.38 -2.61
N LYS A 61 5.65 -2.53 -2.99
CA LYS A 61 6.10 -2.82 -4.34
C LYS A 61 5.60 -4.20 -4.73
N ARG A 62 4.94 -4.30 -5.88
CA ARG A 62 4.51 -5.60 -6.40
C ARG A 62 5.70 -6.36 -6.97
N GLY A 63 5.85 -7.63 -6.59
CA GLY A 63 6.85 -8.52 -7.18
C GLY A 63 6.36 -9.27 -8.41
N GLN A 64 5.04 -9.45 -8.53
CA GLN A 64 4.37 -10.18 -9.61
C GLN A 64 3.04 -9.54 -9.95
N ILE A 65 2.59 -9.71 -11.20
CA ILE A 65 1.28 -9.29 -11.70
C ILE A 65 0.45 -10.50 -12.08
N SER A 66 -0.83 -10.28 -12.37
CA SER A 66 -1.78 -11.33 -12.79
C SER A 66 -1.92 -12.46 -11.77
N LEU A 67 -1.79 -12.13 -10.48
CA LEU A 67 -1.97 -13.05 -9.36
C LEU A 67 -2.84 -12.39 -8.28
N ASP A 68 -3.72 -13.18 -7.68
CA ASP A 68 -4.45 -12.77 -6.49
C ASP A 68 -3.46 -12.64 -5.33
N MET A 69 -3.34 -11.42 -4.80
CA MET A 69 -2.42 -11.10 -3.72
C MET A 69 -3.17 -10.37 -2.62
N GLN A 70 -3.34 -11.03 -1.50
CA GLN A 70 -4.00 -10.44 -0.35
C GLN A 70 -3.05 -9.51 0.40
N ILE A 71 -3.49 -8.27 0.63
CA ILE A 71 -2.72 -7.24 1.32
C ILE A 71 -3.10 -7.22 2.80
N ILE A 72 -4.39 -7.11 3.09
CA ILE A 72 -4.93 -7.11 4.44
C ILE A 72 -6.16 -8.01 4.46
N HIS A 73 -6.27 -8.82 5.49
CA HIS A 73 -7.41 -9.67 5.75
C HIS A 73 -7.68 -9.76 7.26
N THR A 74 -8.93 -9.68 7.63
CA THR A 74 -9.36 -10.01 8.99
C THR A 74 -10.15 -11.31 8.96
N SER A 75 -9.93 -12.19 9.95
CA SER A 75 -10.42 -13.57 9.94
C SER A 75 -11.88 -13.76 10.38
N ASP A 76 -12.53 -12.70 10.82
CA ASP A 76 -13.83 -12.76 11.51
C ASP A 76 -15.00 -12.34 10.63
N GLY A 77 -15.06 -12.83 9.39
CA GLY A 77 -16.26 -12.83 8.53
C GLY A 77 -16.96 -11.49 8.22
N GLY A 78 -16.58 -10.44 8.88
CA GLY A 78 -17.18 -9.09 8.74
C GLY A 78 -16.14 -7.97 8.59
N GLY A 79 -14.90 -8.35 8.37
CA GLY A 79 -13.80 -7.42 8.44
C GLY A 79 -13.33 -6.87 7.09
N ILE A 80 -12.12 -6.39 7.10
CA ILE A 80 -11.46 -5.79 5.94
C ILE A 80 -10.85 -6.88 5.08
N ASN A 81 -11.06 -6.80 3.77
CA ASN A 81 -10.39 -7.62 2.79
C ASN A 81 -9.86 -6.74 1.65
N TRP A 82 -8.55 -6.78 1.45
CA TRP A 82 -7.87 -6.10 0.36
C TRP A 82 -7.10 -7.08 -0.47
N ILE A 83 -7.36 -7.08 -1.75
CA ILE A 83 -6.75 -8.02 -2.67
C ILE A 83 -6.43 -7.33 -4.01
N PHE A 84 -5.27 -7.63 -4.57
CA PHE A 84 -5.04 -7.43 -6.00
C PHE A 84 -5.67 -8.57 -6.78
N ASN A 85 -6.44 -8.24 -7.81
CA ASN A 85 -7.11 -9.21 -8.65
C ASN A 85 -6.17 -9.76 -9.72
N SER A 86 -6.18 -11.07 -9.92
CA SER A 86 -5.38 -11.73 -10.95
C SER A 86 -5.85 -11.44 -12.37
N SER A 87 -7.14 -11.13 -12.54
CA SER A 87 -7.76 -10.95 -13.85
C SER A 87 -7.34 -9.67 -14.56
N ASP A 88 -7.16 -8.59 -13.81
CA ASP A 88 -6.99 -7.25 -14.39
C ASP A 88 -5.99 -6.36 -13.64
N ASP A 89 -5.39 -6.87 -12.55
CA ASP A 89 -4.47 -6.15 -11.68
C ASP A 89 -5.06 -4.92 -10.99
N THR A 90 -6.38 -4.84 -10.87
CA THR A 90 -7.06 -3.85 -10.03
C THR A 90 -6.94 -4.23 -8.56
N MET A 91 -7.29 -3.31 -7.68
CA MET A 91 -7.39 -3.58 -6.25
C MET A 91 -8.87 -3.60 -5.85
N THR A 92 -9.32 -4.70 -5.26
CA THR A 92 -10.61 -4.76 -4.58
C THR A 92 -10.41 -4.45 -3.10
N MET A 93 -11.28 -3.60 -2.59
CA MET A 93 -11.39 -3.34 -1.16
C MET A 93 -12.81 -3.62 -0.71
N SER A 94 -12.96 -4.41 0.33
CA SER A 94 -14.24 -4.63 1.00
C SER A 94 -14.10 -4.44 2.50
N VAL A 95 -15.14 -3.90 3.09
CA VAL A 95 -15.31 -3.77 4.55
C VAL A 95 -16.68 -4.32 4.92
N ALA A 96 -16.86 -4.70 6.15
CA ALA A 96 -18.17 -5.11 6.70
C ALA A 96 -18.88 -6.21 5.87
N SER A 97 -18.22 -7.36 5.71
CA SER A 97 -18.78 -8.55 5.00
C SER A 97 -19.04 -8.34 3.50
N GLY A 98 -18.28 -7.44 2.86
CA GLY A 98 -18.39 -7.19 1.43
C GLY A 98 -19.51 -6.23 1.03
N SER A 99 -20.24 -5.67 1.99
CA SER A 99 -21.34 -4.72 1.72
C SER A 99 -20.84 -3.40 1.16
N ASP A 100 -19.59 -3.03 1.47
CA ASP A 100 -18.93 -1.81 1.04
C ASP A 100 -17.68 -2.21 0.23
N ALA A 101 -17.90 -2.89 -0.89
CA ALA A 101 -16.85 -3.35 -1.77
C ALA A 101 -16.73 -2.45 -3.01
N GLY A 102 -15.52 -2.30 -3.49
CA GLY A 102 -15.27 -1.58 -4.72
C GLY A 102 -13.95 -1.99 -5.34
N ASN A 103 -13.87 -1.83 -6.66
CA ASN A 103 -12.65 -2.06 -7.43
C ASN A 103 -12.05 -0.72 -7.82
N SER A 104 -10.73 -0.61 -7.75
CA SER A 104 -10.05 0.58 -8.28
C SER A 104 -10.14 0.64 -9.80
N ASP A 105 -10.25 1.84 -10.37
CA ASP A 105 -10.04 2.05 -11.80
C ASP A 105 -8.55 1.91 -12.17
N ALA A 106 -7.67 2.15 -11.20
CA ALA A 106 -6.25 2.02 -11.38
C ALA A 106 -5.82 0.55 -11.44
N ARG A 107 -4.91 0.25 -12.37
CA ARG A 107 -4.27 -1.06 -12.51
C ARG A 107 -2.84 -1.01 -12.00
N PHE A 108 -2.51 -1.89 -11.08
CA PHE A 108 -1.24 -1.91 -10.38
C PHE A 108 -0.24 -2.83 -11.07
N ARG A 109 0.23 -2.46 -12.26
CA ARG A 109 1.11 -3.28 -13.10
C ARG A 109 2.59 -2.91 -13.02
N ASP A 110 2.92 -1.81 -12.38
CA ASP A 110 4.31 -1.43 -12.17
C ASP A 110 4.94 -2.29 -11.07
N THR A 111 5.95 -3.07 -11.47
CA THR A 111 6.76 -3.89 -10.56
C THR A 111 8.12 -3.26 -10.24
N ALA A 112 8.45 -2.11 -10.82
CA ALA A 112 9.74 -1.46 -10.65
C ALA A 112 9.77 -0.47 -9.50
N GLY A 113 8.66 0.25 -9.26
CA GLY A 113 8.59 1.32 -8.28
C GLY A 113 7.91 0.93 -6.97
N PHE A 114 8.24 1.66 -5.90
CA PHE A 114 7.43 1.67 -4.68
C PHE A 114 6.25 2.61 -4.87
N LEU A 115 5.10 2.20 -4.36
CA LEU A 115 3.87 2.96 -4.36
C LEU A 115 3.46 3.24 -2.93
N HIS A 116 3.05 4.46 -2.64
CA HIS A 116 2.45 4.84 -1.37
C HIS A 116 0.93 4.72 -1.48
N PHE A 117 0.35 3.90 -0.63
CA PHE A 117 -1.09 3.71 -0.59
C PHE A 117 -1.64 4.13 0.77
N VAL A 118 -2.75 4.86 0.73
CA VAL A 118 -3.50 5.24 1.93
C VAL A 118 -4.95 4.84 1.71
N MET A 119 -5.54 4.16 2.67
CA MET A 119 -6.97 3.94 2.75
C MET A 119 -7.56 4.62 3.98
N ALA A 120 -8.60 5.37 3.78
CA ALA A 120 -9.45 5.90 4.83
C ALA A 120 -10.79 5.17 4.82
N VAL A 121 -11.21 4.68 5.98
CA VAL A 121 -12.51 4.03 6.21
C VAL A 121 -13.31 4.85 7.20
N ASP A 122 -14.56 5.14 6.87
CA ASP A 122 -15.53 5.77 7.75
C ASP A 122 -16.93 5.15 7.52
N THR A 123 -17.27 4.14 8.28
CA THR A 123 -18.53 3.41 8.13
C THR A 123 -19.76 4.22 8.59
N THR A 124 -19.56 5.40 9.18
CA THR A 124 -20.68 6.29 9.59
C THR A 124 -21.26 7.08 8.41
N GLN A 125 -20.62 7.04 7.24
CA GLN A 125 -21.13 7.72 6.06
C GLN A 125 -22.42 7.07 5.56
N GLY A 126 -23.35 7.90 5.10
CA GLY A 126 -24.65 7.42 4.61
C GLY A 126 -24.58 6.72 3.24
N SER A 127 -23.59 7.07 2.43
CA SER A 127 -23.33 6.44 1.13
C SER A 127 -22.17 5.46 1.23
N ASN A 128 -22.31 4.28 0.67
CA ASN A 128 -21.24 3.28 0.62
C ASN A 128 -19.99 3.82 -0.09
N ASN A 129 -20.19 4.60 -1.13
CA ASN A 129 -19.11 5.22 -1.92
C ASN A 129 -18.25 6.20 -1.10
N ASP A 130 -18.77 6.73 -0.02
CA ASP A 130 -18.06 7.65 0.86
C ASP A 130 -17.37 6.95 2.05
N ARG A 131 -17.71 5.68 2.29
CA ARG A 131 -17.18 4.91 3.42
C ARG A 131 -15.74 4.48 3.25
N VAL A 132 -15.30 4.27 2.01
CA VAL A 132 -13.94 3.84 1.70
C VAL A 132 -13.34 4.77 0.67
N LYS A 133 -12.18 5.36 0.98
CA LYS A 133 -11.42 6.22 0.07
C LYS A 133 -10.00 5.73 -0.02
N GLY A 134 -9.56 5.42 -1.24
CA GLY A 134 -8.18 5.03 -1.54
C GLY A 134 -7.39 6.17 -2.15
N TYR A 135 -6.13 6.28 -1.77
CA TYR A 135 -5.20 7.26 -2.34
C TYR A 135 -3.93 6.54 -2.78
N LEU A 136 -3.47 6.84 -3.97
CA LEU A 136 -2.23 6.34 -4.52
C LEU A 136 -1.28 7.51 -4.77
N ASN A 137 -0.11 7.49 -4.14
CA ASN A 137 0.90 8.57 -4.23
C ASN A 137 0.30 9.98 -3.98
N GLY A 138 -0.64 10.07 -3.03
CA GLY A 138 -1.31 11.32 -2.65
C GLY A 138 -2.54 11.69 -3.50
N SER A 139 -2.80 10.99 -4.61
CA SER A 139 -3.98 11.23 -5.45
C SER A 139 -5.10 10.26 -5.10
N GLN A 140 -6.31 10.77 -4.92
CA GLN A 140 -7.46 9.90 -4.67
C GLN A 140 -7.77 9.04 -5.89
N LEU A 141 -7.96 7.75 -5.66
CA LEU A 141 -8.40 6.81 -6.68
C LEU A 141 -9.91 6.93 -6.89
N SER A 142 -10.32 6.85 -8.16
CA SER A 142 -11.71 6.63 -8.56
C SER A 142 -12.01 5.12 -8.59
N GLY A 143 -13.28 4.76 -8.63
CA GLY A 143 -13.71 3.38 -8.81
C GLY A 143 -14.01 2.59 -7.54
N PHE A 144 -13.71 3.10 -6.35
CA PHE A 144 -14.20 2.49 -5.11
C PHE A 144 -15.67 2.85 -4.86
N ASN A 145 -16.48 2.59 -5.87
CA ASN A 145 -17.91 2.81 -5.84
C ASN A 145 -18.56 1.43 -5.69
N GLY A 146 -19.05 1.11 -4.51
CA GLY A 146 -19.80 -0.08 -4.25
C GLY A 146 -21.14 -0.11 -4.97
#